data_b3dd33f91f6859650090bee263bea52a
#
_entry.id   b3dd33f91f6859650090bee263bea52a
#
_cell.length_a   1.000
_cell.length_b   1.000
_cell.length_c   1.000
_cell.angle_alpha   90.00
_cell.angle_beta   90.00
_cell.angle_gamma   90.00
#
_symmetry.space_group_name_H-M   'P 1'
#
loop_
_entity.id
_entity.type
_entity.pdbx_description
1 polymer ?
#
loop_
_entity_poly.entity_id
_entity_poly.type
_entity_poly.pdbx_seq_one_letter_code
_entity_poly.pdbx_strand_id
1 'polypeptide(L)'
;MTNTDYIIKQIPILEVAQRLGIQIINKQAFCFNGHDRKTPSLIFYSKTNSFHCFGCSAGSTNIDLVMQAEGLDFEEAVKWIEIEFGLKPGKYAQPKPLKKNFKPFKGVSEPRTSRHTHIYDILLIEYGLTSQGEEYLASRGLSQKTADHFGIISIDDPSQFELTLLNYHNRTELKQAGFYNDNDKFLFFRPGILIPFIQNDSVAYWLMRTYQGEPKYLNLANQQKPIWNIESINNYPYKSQVAIFEDIFDALSSYELLPNLPALAIAGEGDPGKLANLFINYELLFGQANEPQGSELLGKVLEEFKKRGGLVKPYPIPYEGYKDLNEYLTKGLQW
;
A
#
# COMPACT_ATOMS: atom_id res chain seq x y z
N MET A 1 15.95 4.26 19.15
CA MET A 1 14.63 4.80 18.75
C MET A 1 14.68 6.28 19.05
N THR A 2 14.49 7.14 18.05
CA THR A 2 14.41 8.59 18.29
C THR A 2 13.08 8.92 18.96
N ASN A 3 12.96 10.10 19.59
CA ASN A 3 11.68 10.53 20.18
C ASN A 3 10.59 10.62 19.12
N THR A 4 10.93 11.06 17.93
CA THR A 4 10.05 11.10 16.77
C THR A 4 9.52 9.73 16.37
N ASP A 5 10.41 8.72 16.29
CA ASP A 5 10.00 7.34 15.99
C ASP A 5 9.05 6.78 17.04
N TYR A 6 9.30 7.14 18.32
CA TYR A 6 8.41 6.77 19.41
C TYR A 6 7.04 7.42 19.26
N ILE A 7 7.00 8.72 19.00
CA ILE A 7 5.75 9.46 18.82
C ILE A 7 4.94 8.84 17.66
N ILE A 8 5.55 8.69 16.49
CA ILE A 8 4.86 8.17 15.30
C ILE A 8 4.28 6.76 15.54
N LYS A 9 5.02 5.90 16.26
CA LYS A 9 4.62 4.50 16.42
C LYS A 9 3.79 4.21 17.67
N GLN A 10 3.96 4.97 18.75
CA GLN A 10 3.40 4.63 20.05
C GLN A 10 2.32 5.60 20.54
N ILE A 11 2.28 6.82 20.03
CA ILE A 11 1.22 7.78 20.41
C ILE A 11 0.04 7.61 19.46
N PRO A 12 -1.13 7.13 19.94
CA PRO A 12 -2.26 6.86 19.07
C PRO A 12 -2.81 8.12 18.42
N ILE A 13 -2.99 8.11 17.11
CA ILE A 13 -3.48 9.27 16.36
C ILE A 13 -4.87 9.73 16.82
N LEU A 14 -5.72 8.81 17.24
CA LEU A 14 -7.04 9.14 17.76
C LEU A 14 -6.97 9.95 19.07
N GLU A 15 -6.00 9.64 19.93
CA GLU A 15 -5.76 10.40 21.16
C GLU A 15 -5.20 11.80 20.85
N VAL A 16 -4.30 11.90 19.87
CA VAL A 16 -3.79 13.19 19.40
C VAL A 16 -4.94 14.04 18.86
N ALA A 17 -5.80 13.47 18.01
CA ALA A 17 -6.95 14.18 17.47
C ALA A 17 -7.94 14.63 18.55
N GLN A 18 -8.17 13.82 19.59
CA GLN A 18 -9.01 14.21 20.73
C GLN A 18 -8.42 15.38 21.50
N ARG A 19 -7.10 15.42 21.71
CA ARG A 19 -6.43 16.54 22.39
C ARG A 19 -6.43 17.82 21.57
N LEU A 20 -6.47 17.72 20.26
CA LEU A 20 -6.69 18.84 19.33
C LEU A 20 -8.16 19.29 19.29
N GLY A 21 -9.05 18.69 20.10
CA GLY A 21 -10.47 19.03 20.12
C GLY A 21 -11.25 18.54 18.91
N ILE A 22 -10.68 17.66 18.09
CA ILE A 22 -11.33 17.09 16.91
C ILE A 22 -12.37 16.07 17.39
N GLN A 23 -13.64 16.31 17.08
CA GLN A 23 -14.73 15.40 17.44
C GLN A 23 -14.76 14.22 16.47
N ILE A 24 -14.46 13.03 16.98
CA ILE A 24 -14.37 11.80 16.18
C ILE A 24 -15.64 10.97 16.39
N ILE A 25 -16.30 10.60 15.30
CA ILE A 25 -17.44 9.68 15.27
C ILE A 25 -17.09 8.56 14.28
N ASN A 26 -17.03 7.32 14.75
CA ASN A 26 -16.70 6.15 13.93
C ASN A 26 -15.43 6.34 13.09
N LYS A 27 -14.34 6.83 13.73
CA LYS A 27 -13.04 7.15 13.10
C LYS A 27 -13.09 8.23 12.01
N GLN A 28 -14.17 9.00 11.93
CA GLN A 28 -14.33 10.13 11.02
C GLN A 28 -14.51 11.43 11.80
N ALA A 29 -14.11 12.54 11.20
CA ALA A 29 -14.32 13.88 11.74
C ALA A 29 -14.52 14.90 10.62
N PHE A 30 -15.10 16.04 10.98
CA PHE A 30 -15.05 17.22 10.10
C PHE A 30 -13.61 17.71 10.01
N CYS A 31 -13.18 18.06 8.81
CA CYS A 31 -11.83 18.50 8.57
C CYS A 31 -11.55 19.84 9.28
N PHE A 32 -10.41 19.90 9.98
CA PHE A 32 -9.95 21.11 10.67
C PHE A 32 -9.71 22.30 9.72
N ASN A 33 -9.54 22.07 8.41
CA ASN A 33 -9.45 23.12 7.39
C ASN A 33 -10.81 23.76 7.02
N GLY A 34 -11.91 23.32 7.63
CA GLY A 34 -13.22 23.98 7.55
C GLY A 34 -13.94 23.89 6.20
N HIS A 35 -13.52 23.00 5.29
CA HIS A 35 -14.17 22.85 3.98
C HIS A 35 -15.40 21.93 4.01
N ASP A 36 -15.55 21.10 5.06
CA ASP A 36 -16.68 20.17 5.20
C ASP A 36 -17.97 20.93 5.57
N ARG A 37 -19.07 20.60 4.91
CA ARG A 37 -20.38 21.23 5.21
C ARG A 37 -21.37 20.29 5.92
N LYS A 38 -21.56 19.07 5.36
CA LYS A 38 -22.55 18.10 5.85
C LYS A 38 -21.94 16.74 6.13
N THR A 39 -20.91 16.37 5.43
CA THR A 39 -20.30 15.03 5.50
C THR A 39 -18.85 15.17 5.98
N PRO A 40 -18.45 14.43 7.03
CA PRO A 40 -17.06 14.39 7.47
C PRO A 40 -16.17 13.80 6.39
N SER A 41 -15.04 14.45 6.12
CA SER A 41 -14.07 13.99 5.12
C SER A 41 -12.71 13.59 5.70
N LEU A 42 -12.51 13.82 6.99
CA LEU A 42 -11.28 13.46 7.70
C LEU A 42 -11.42 12.06 8.30
N ILE A 43 -10.54 11.14 7.91
CA ILE A 43 -10.55 9.74 8.36
C ILE A 43 -9.26 9.41 9.11
N PHE A 44 -9.40 8.65 10.21
CA PHE A 44 -8.30 8.20 11.06
C PHE A 44 -8.07 6.71 10.94
N TYR A 45 -6.83 6.33 10.67
CA TYR A 45 -6.38 4.95 10.49
C TYR A 45 -5.59 4.49 11.72
N SER A 46 -6.26 3.85 12.67
CA SER A 46 -5.64 3.43 13.94
C SER A 46 -4.53 2.39 13.75
N LYS A 47 -4.62 1.55 12.72
CA LYS A 47 -3.61 0.50 12.43
C LYS A 47 -2.30 1.10 11.93
N THR A 48 -2.37 2.08 11.05
CA THR A 48 -1.20 2.77 10.48
C THR A 48 -0.80 4.02 11.25
N ASN A 49 -1.59 4.36 12.29
CA ASN A 49 -1.42 5.56 13.10
C ASN A 49 -1.35 6.85 12.26
N SER A 50 -2.22 6.95 11.26
CA SER A 50 -2.25 8.01 10.26
C SER A 50 -3.66 8.59 10.09
N PHE A 51 -3.76 9.69 9.35
CA PHE A 51 -5.03 10.29 8.97
C PHE A 51 -5.01 10.72 7.49
N HIS A 52 -6.19 10.88 6.92
CA HIS A 52 -6.35 11.46 5.59
C HIS A 52 -7.67 12.22 5.49
N CYS A 53 -7.63 13.37 4.84
CA CYS A 53 -8.83 14.15 4.51
C CYS A 53 -9.13 14.04 3.02
N PHE A 54 -10.28 13.50 2.69
CA PHE A 54 -10.73 13.32 1.30
C PHE A 54 -11.20 14.60 0.63
N GLY A 55 -11.36 15.68 1.38
CA GLY A 55 -11.76 16.97 0.83
C GLY A 55 -10.60 17.87 0.41
N CYS A 56 -9.49 17.86 1.14
CA CYS A 56 -8.33 18.72 0.88
C CYS A 56 -6.99 17.98 0.79
N SER A 57 -7.01 16.65 0.83
CA SER A 57 -5.80 15.80 0.79
C SER A 57 -4.81 16.05 1.95
N ALA A 58 -5.23 16.69 3.05
CA ALA A 58 -4.46 16.75 4.27
C ALA A 58 -4.34 15.32 4.83
N GLY A 59 -3.14 14.89 5.16
CA GLY A 59 -2.93 13.53 5.65
C GLY A 59 -1.48 13.31 6.08
N SER A 60 -1.20 12.25 6.73
CA SER A 60 0.07 11.61 7.09
C SER A 60 0.05 11.12 8.56
N THR A 61 1.11 11.36 9.35
CA THR A 61 1.31 10.88 10.71
C THR A 61 0.57 11.70 11.76
N ASN A 62 0.62 11.27 13.03
CA ASN A 62 0.13 12.03 14.16
C ASN A 62 0.87 13.36 14.39
N ILE A 63 2.16 13.46 14.00
CA ILE A 63 2.90 14.72 14.05
C ILE A 63 2.35 15.68 12.99
N ASP A 64 2.14 15.19 11.77
CA ASP A 64 1.59 15.98 10.66
C ASP A 64 0.17 16.47 10.98
N LEU A 65 -0.61 15.69 11.76
CA LEU A 65 -1.92 16.11 12.23
C LEU A 65 -1.82 17.37 13.09
N VAL A 66 -0.90 17.40 14.05
CA VAL A 66 -0.67 18.57 14.89
C VAL A 66 -0.16 19.76 14.08
N MET A 67 0.83 19.53 13.22
CA MET A 67 1.35 20.58 12.32
C MET A 67 0.25 21.24 11.50
N GLN A 68 -0.62 20.44 10.90
CA GLN A 68 -1.65 20.94 9.99
C GLN A 68 -2.86 21.53 10.74
N ALA A 69 -3.23 20.99 11.90
CA ALA A 69 -4.37 21.48 12.67
C ALA A 69 -4.05 22.77 13.42
N GLU A 70 -2.83 22.91 13.96
CA GLU A 70 -2.41 24.05 14.78
C GLU A 70 -1.56 25.07 14.01
N GLY A 71 -1.19 24.76 12.75
CA GLY A 71 -0.31 25.63 11.95
C GLY A 71 1.13 25.69 12.47
N LEU A 72 1.59 24.64 13.15
CA LEU A 72 2.92 24.54 13.77
C LEU A 72 3.95 23.97 12.80
N ASP A 73 5.22 24.31 13.03
CA ASP A 73 6.32 23.59 12.37
C ASP A 73 6.57 22.22 13.04
N PHE A 74 7.48 21.44 12.45
CA PHE A 74 7.76 20.08 12.92
C PHE A 74 8.28 20.03 14.37
N GLU A 75 9.18 20.94 14.74
CA GLU A 75 9.76 20.96 16.09
C GLU A 75 8.72 21.40 17.14
N GLU A 76 7.88 22.35 16.77
CA GLU A 76 6.78 22.84 17.60
C GLU A 76 5.70 21.77 17.79
N ALA A 77 5.33 21.03 16.72
CA ALA A 77 4.37 19.94 16.79
C ALA A 77 4.87 18.77 17.64
N VAL A 78 6.15 18.42 17.54
CA VAL A 78 6.75 17.40 18.41
C VAL A 78 6.74 17.85 19.86
N LYS A 79 7.10 19.10 20.15
CA LYS A 79 7.04 19.66 21.51
C LYS A 79 5.61 19.68 22.04
N TRP A 80 4.64 20.02 21.23
CA TRP A 80 3.23 19.99 21.60
C TRP A 80 2.83 18.58 22.05
N ILE A 81 3.17 17.54 21.27
CA ILE A 81 2.88 16.14 21.63
C ILE A 81 3.62 15.74 22.91
N GLU A 82 4.89 16.13 23.06
CA GLU A 82 5.65 15.82 24.28
C GLU A 82 5.00 16.39 25.52
N ILE A 83 4.53 17.63 25.47
CA ILE A 83 3.84 18.29 26.59
C ILE A 83 2.50 17.60 26.86
N GLU A 84 1.68 17.41 25.83
CA GLU A 84 0.34 16.86 25.97
C GLU A 84 0.32 15.40 26.46
N PHE A 85 1.36 14.63 26.12
CA PHE A 85 1.48 13.21 26.51
C PHE A 85 2.50 12.99 27.64
N GLY A 86 3.04 14.05 28.21
CA GLY A 86 3.98 13.95 29.34
C GLY A 86 5.29 13.24 29.00
N LEU A 87 5.74 13.32 27.74
CA LEU A 87 6.98 12.70 27.29
C LEU A 87 8.20 13.55 27.70
N LYS A 88 9.33 12.88 27.95
CA LYS A 88 10.59 13.62 28.19
C LYS A 88 11.08 14.27 26.90
N PRO A 89 11.48 15.55 26.90
CA PRO A 89 12.04 16.21 25.73
C PRO A 89 13.21 15.42 25.16
N GLY A 90 13.17 15.14 23.87
CA GLY A 90 14.21 14.41 23.14
C GLY A 90 15.03 15.33 22.26
N LYS A 91 16.24 14.87 21.87
CA LYS A 91 16.97 15.53 20.77
C LYS A 91 16.31 15.17 19.46
N TYR A 92 15.75 16.18 18.77
CA TYR A 92 15.14 16.00 17.46
C TYR A 92 16.24 15.75 16.42
N ALA A 93 16.29 14.55 15.89
CA ALA A 93 16.92 14.35 14.60
C ALA A 93 15.86 14.73 13.56
N GLN A 94 15.93 15.96 13.03
CA GLN A 94 15.23 16.22 11.78
C GLN A 94 15.62 15.10 10.81
N PRO A 95 14.68 14.47 10.10
CA PRO A 95 15.02 13.67 8.94
C PRO A 95 15.86 14.63 8.09
N LYS A 96 17.12 14.30 7.85
CA LYS A 96 17.99 15.11 6.98
C LYS A 96 17.17 15.35 5.73
N PRO A 97 16.90 16.62 5.35
CA PRO A 97 16.23 16.87 4.10
C PRO A 97 17.08 16.18 3.05
N LEU A 98 16.52 15.16 2.43
CA LEU A 98 17.11 14.51 1.27
C LEU A 98 17.45 15.67 0.35
N LYS A 99 18.76 15.88 0.10
CA LYS A 99 19.23 16.99 -0.74
C LYS A 99 18.35 16.95 -1.99
N LYS A 100 17.53 17.98 -2.20
CA LYS A 100 16.65 18.19 -3.35
C LYS A 100 17.50 18.38 -4.63
N ASN A 101 18.25 17.35 -5.01
CA ASN A 101 18.83 17.21 -6.34
C ASN A 101 18.06 16.16 -7.15
N PHE A 102 16.87 15.84 -6.68
CA PHE A 102 15.91 15.11 -7.48
C PHE A 102 15.33 16.09 -8.50
N LYS A 103 15.81 16.05 -9.73
CA LYS A 103 15.03 16.59 -10.84
C LYS A 103 13.85 15.64 -10.99
N PRO A 104 12.60 16.08 -10.72
CA PRO A 104 11.46 15.22 -10.97
C PRO A 104 11.52 14.84 -12.45
N PHE A 105 11.43 13.56 -12.71
CA PHE A 105 11.42 13.01 -14.05
C PHE A 105 10.19 13.60 -14.77
N LYS A 106 10.41 14.57 -15.68
CA LYS A 106 9.37 15.10 -16.56
C LYS A 106 9.02 14.01 -17.56
N GLY A 107 8.03 13.18 -17.28
CA GLY A 107 7.61 12.16 -18.23
C GLY A 107 6.77 11.03 -17.65
N VAL A 108 6.69 10.86 -16.34
CA VAL A 108 5.61 10.07 -15.73
C VAL A 108 4.42 11.01 -15.61
N SER A 109 3.39 10.80 -16.42
CA SER A 109 2.07 11.35 -16.09
C SER A 109 1.83 11.01 -14.63
N GLU A 110 1.50 12.02 -13.81
CA GLU A 110 1.15 11.83 -12.41
C GLU A 110 0.33 10.55 -12.28
N PRO A 111 0.67 9.63 -11.33
CA PRO A 111 -0.15 8.46 -11.11
C PRO A 111 -1.58 8.99 -10.99
N ARG A 112 -2.46 8.56 -11.87
CA ARG A 112 -3.87 8.95 -11.77
C ARG A 112 -4.36 8.28 -10.51
N THR A 113 -4.39 9.02 -9.40
CA THR A 113 -5.12 8.61 -8.20
C THR A 113 -6.50 8.16 -8.66
N SER A 114 -6.86 6.95 -8.30
CA SER A 114 -8.17 6.43 -8.66
C SER A 114 -9.22 7.46 -8.24
N ARG A 115 -10.17 7.78 -9.11
CA ARG A 115 -11.30 8.67 -8.76
C ARG A 115 -12.15 8.11 -7.62
N HIS A 116 -11.87 6.88 -7.20
CA HIS A 116 -12.66 6.08 -6.27
C HIS A 116 -11.93 5.72 -4.98
N THR A 117 -10.80 6.40 -4.66
CA THR A 117 -10.03 6.15 -3.43
C THR A 117 -10.91 6.17 -2.19
N HIS A 118 -11.87 7.11 -2.10
CA HIS A 118 -12.81 7.20 -0.98
C HIS A 118 -13.68 5.94 -0.80
N ILE A 119 -13.97 5.21 -1.90
CA ILE A 119 -14.69 3.92 -1.83
C ILE A 119 -13.74 2.81 -1.39
N TYR A 120 -12.50 2.86 -1.87
CA TYR A 120 -11.53 1.81 -1.59
C TYR A 120 -10.96 1.88 -0.17
N ASP A 121 -10.69 3.08 0.33
CA ASP A 121 -10.08 3.28 1.64
C ASP A 121 -11.00 2.87 2.79
N ILE A 122 -12.33 2.92 2.59
CA ILE A 122 -13.28 2.48 3.60
C ILE A 122 -13.09 1.00 3.97
N LEU A 123 -12.61 0.18 3.04
CA LEU A 123 -12.38 -1.23 3.29
C LEU A 123 -11.27 -1.47 4.31
N LEU A 124 -10.23 -0.61 4.36
CA LEU A 124 -9.19 -0.66 5.39
C LEU A 124 -9.74 -0.33 6.79
N ILE A 125 -10.86 0.36 6.85
CA ILE A 125 -11.52 0.76 8.10
C ILE A 125 -12.46 -0.35 8.59
N GLU A 126 -13.27 -0.88 7.67
CA GLU A 126 -14.34 -1.83 7.98
C GLU A 126 -13.83 -3.27 8.16
N TYR A 127 -12.74 -3.61 7.47
CA TYR A 127 -12.23 -4.98 7.43
C TYR A 127 -10.82 -5.08 7.99
N GLY A 128 -10.53 -6.22 8.54
CA GLY A 128 -9.21 -6.67 8.96
C GLY A 128 -8.92 -8.06 8.41
N LEU A 129 -7.85 -8.65 8.84
CA LEU A 129 -7.57 -10.05 8.57
C LEU A 129 -8.40 -10.91 9.52
N THR A 130 -9.14 -11.88 8.99
CA THR A 130 -9.89 -12.88 9.76
C THR A 130 -8.99 -14.07 10.07
N SER A 131 -9.39 -14.96 10.98
CA SER A 131 -8.64 -16.20 11.26
C SER A 131 -8.44 -17.05 10.00
N GLN A 132 -9.43 -17.12 9.10
CA GLN A 132 -9.28 -17.83 7.83
C GLN A 132 -8.26 -17.15 6.91
N GLY A 133 -8.24 -15.82 6.88
CA GLY A 133 -7.23 -15.04 6.16
C GLY A 133 -5.82 -15.23 6.73
N GLU A 134 -5.70 -15.25 8.06
CA GLU A 134 -4.43 -15.54 8.75
C GLU A 134 -3.90 -16.94 8.41
N GLU A 135 -4.74 -17.96 8.49
CA GLU A 135 -4.40 -19.34 8.12
C GLU A 135 -3.97 -19.43 6.64
N TYR A 136 -4.70 -18.74 5.76
CA TYR A 136 -4.34 -18.72 4.34
C TYR A 136 -2.97 -18.08 4.11
N LEU A 137 -2.68 -16.91 4.70
CA LEU A 137 -1.38 -16.26 4.57
C LEU A 137 -0.27 -17.07 5.21
N ALA A 138 -0.51 -17.68 6.38
CA ALA A 138 0.44 -18.59 7.03
C ALA A 138 0.77 -19.79 6.13
N SER A 139 -0.23 -20.37 5.43
CA SER A 139 -0.01 -21.44 4.46
C SER A 139 0.84 -21.01 3.26
N ARG A 140 0.94 -19.71 3.04
CA ARG A 140 1.80 -19.08 2.03
C ARG A 140 3.13 -18.57 2.58
N GLY A 141 3.45 -18.92 3.85
CA GLY A 141 4.67 -18.49 4.54
C GLY A 141 4.72 -17.01 4.91
N LEU A 142 3.58 -16.32 4.85
CA LEU A 142 3.47 -14.88 5.12
C LEU A 142 2.99 -14.63 6.56
N SER A 143 3.68 -13.75 7.28
CA SER A 143 3.37 -13.41 8.66
C SER A 143 2.25 -12.38 8.78
N GLN A 144 1.61 -12.33 9.95
CA GLN A 144 0.69 -11.26 10.31
C GLN A 144 1.33 -9.87 10.17
N LYS A 145 2.61 -9.75 10.51
CA LYS A 145 3.37 -8.50 10.37
C LYS A 145 3.40 -8.01 8.92
N THR A 146 3.58 -8.90 7.96
CA THR A 146 3.55 -8.58 6.53
C THR A 146 2.14 -8.18 6.10
N ALA A 147 1.11 -8.88 6.56
CA ALA A 147 -0.27 -8.50 6.28
C ALA A 147 -0.61 -7.11 6.82
N ASP A 148 -0.23 -6.82 8.05
CA ASP A 148 -0.45 -5.51 8.69
C ASP A 148 0.33 -4.39 7.98
N HIS A 149 1.59 -4.67 7.59
CA HIS A 149 2.43 -3.70 6.89
C HIS A 149 1.82 -3.25 5.56
N PHE A 150 1.25 -4.18 4.81
CA PHE A 150 0.67 -3.90 3.49
C PHE A 150 -0.84 -3.65 3.53
N GLY A 151 -1.48 -3.66 4.70
CA GLY A 151 -2.92 -3.43 4.81
C GLY A 151 -3.75 -4.54 4.15
N ILE A 152 -3.28 -5.79 4.17
CA ILE A 152 -4.00 -6.93 3.63
C ILE A 152 -5.18 -7.24 4.55
N ILE A 153 -6.37 -7.37 3.97
CA ILE A 153 -7.61 -7.70 4.67
C ILE A 153 -8.20 -8.98 4.09
N SER A 154 -9.21 -9.53 4.73
CA SER A 154 -9.90 -10.72 4.23
C SER A 154 -11.41 -10.57 4.20
N ILE A 155 -12.04 -11.28 3.28
CA ILE A 155 -13.47 -11.36 3.09
C ILE A 155 -13.85 -12.84 3.10
N ASP A 156 -14.55 -13.28 4.15
CA ASP A 156 -15.00 -14.66 4.28
C ASP A 156 -16.45 -14.83 3.78
N ASP A 157 -17.26 -13.76 3.86
CA ASP A 157 -18.62 -13.73 3.32
C ASP A 157 -18.75 -12.65 2.25
N PRO A 158 -18.69 -13.02 0.96
CA PRO A 158 -18.87 -12.10 -0.17
C PRO A 158 -20.21 -11.40 -0.21
N SER A 159 -21.28 -12.06 0.27
CA SER A 159 -22.62 -11.47 0.28
C SER A 159 -22.73 -10.36 1.31
N GLN A 160 -22.18 -10.60 2.50
CA GLN A 160 -22.11 -9.57 3.53
C GLN A 160 -21.18 -8.43 3.11
N PHE A 161 -20.11 -8.73 2.37
CA PHE A 161 -19.21 -7.72 1.81
C PHE A 161 -19.92 -6.81 0.82
N GLU A 162 -20.70 -7.36 -0.13
CA GLU A 162 -21.52 -6.59 -1.06
C GLU A 162 -22.51 -5.69 -0.31
N LEU A 163 -23.21 -6.22 0.69
CA LEU A 163 -24.14 -5.45 1.51
C LEU A 163 -23.46 -4.32 2.27
N THR A 164 -22.29 -4.56 2.84
CA THR A 164 -21.51 -3.52 3.53
C THR A 164 -21.15 -2.38 2.57
N LEU A 165 -20.66 -2.68 1.37
CA LEU A 165 -20.40 -1.66 0.36
C LEU A 165 -21.64 -0.85 -0.01
N LEU A 166 -22.79 -1.51 -0.16
CA LEU A 166 -24.06 -0.87 -0.49
C LEU A 166 -24.64 0.00 0.65
N ASN A 167 -24.22 -0.22 1.90
CA ASN A 167 -24.56 0.66 3.02
C ASN A 167 -23.88 2.03 2.95
N TYR A 168 -22.70 2.09 2.34
CA TYR A 168 -21.91 3.33 2.22
C TYR A 168 -22.08 4.02 0.86
N HIS A 169 -22.30 3.24 -0.21
CA HIS A 169 -22.29 3.72 -1.58
C HIS A 169 -23.43 3.12 -2.38
N ASN A 170 -23.98 3.89 -3.30
CA ASN A 170 -24.97 3.35 -4.21
C ASN A 170 -24.33 2.44 -5.29
N ARG A 171 -25.17 1.61 -5.92
CA ARG A 171 -24.70 0.62 -6.91
C ARG A 171 -24.01 1.25 -8.11
N THR A 172 -24.41 2.45 -8.52
CA THR A 172 -23.80 3.17 -9.63
C THR A 172 -22.37 3.59 -9.30
N GLU A 173 -22.15 4.12 -8.11
CA GLU A 173 -20.81 4.47 -7.63
C GLU A 173 -19.90 3.23 -7.52
N LEU A 174 -20.42 2.14 -6.96
CA LEU A 174 -19.67 0.87 -6.86
C LEU A 174 -19.35 0.27 -8.24
N LYS A 175 -20.27 0.40 -9.22
CA LYS A 175 -20.00 -0.02 -10.60
C LYS A 175 -18.91 0.84 -11.24
N GLN A 176 -18.95 2.15 -11.05
CA GLN A 176 -17.91 3.05 -11.51
C GLN A 176 -16.55 2.77 -10.85
N ALA A 177 -16.56 2.35 -9.60
CA ALA A 177 -15.38 1.90 -8.86
C ALA A 177 -14.91 0.47 -9.22
N GLY A 178 -15.63 -0.22 -10.10
CA GLY A 178 -15.23 -1.51 -10.64
C GLY A 178 -15.62 -2.73 -9.81
N PHE A 179 -16.44 -2.58 -8.76
CA PHE A 179 -16.96 -3.74 -8.01
C PHE A 179 -18.03 -4.55 -8.77
N TYR A 180 -18.64 -3.95 -9.79
CA TYR A 180 -19.58 -4.61 -10.69
C TYR A 180 -19.09 -4.51 -12.12
N ASN A 181 -19.33 -5.57 -12.89
CA ASN A 181 -19.08 -5.56 -14.34
C ASN A 181 -20.21 -4.86 -15.11
N ASP A 182 -20.09 -4.79 -16.44
CA ASP A 182 -21.08 -4.15 -17.31
C ASP A 182 -22.47 -4.81 -17.24
N ASN A 183 -22.53 -6.10 -16.89
CA ASN A 183 -23.76 -6.88 -16.70
C ASN A 183 -24.30 -6.80 -15.26
N ASP A 184 -23.88 -5.82 -14.46
CA ASP A 184 -24.28 -5.61 -13.07
C ASP A 184 -24.02 -6.81 -12.13
N LYS A 185 -23.04 -7.65 -12.47
CA LYS A 185 -22.61 -8.75 -11.62
C LYS A 185 -21.50 -8.28 -10.68
N PHE A 186 -21.67 -8.52 -9.38
CA PHE A 186 -20.64 -8.28 -8.36
C PHE A 186 -19.43 -9.18 -8.59
N LEU A 187 -18.24 -8.60 -8.57
CA LEU A 187 -17.02 -9.27 -8.99
C LEU A 187 -16.28 -9.97 -7.87
N PHE A 188 -16.41 -9.54 -6.63
CA PHE A 188 -15.77 -10.17 -5.48
C PHE A 188 -16.70 -11.21 -4.83
N PHE A 189 -17.08 -12.20 -5.61
CA PHE A 189 -18.11 -13.20 -5.30
C PHE A 189 -17.58 -14.46 -4.61
N ARG A 190 -16.31 -14.48 -4.19
CA ARG A 190 -15.67 -15.61 -3.49
C ARG A 190 -14.94 -15.12 -2.25
N PRO A 191 -14.80 -15.98 -1.22
CA PRO A 191 -13.93 -15.68 -0.09
C PRO A 191 -12.47 -15.59 -0.50
N GLY A 192 -11.73 -14.70 0.15
CA GLY A 192 -10.30 -14.51 -0.13
C GLY A 192 -9.69 -13.36 0.64
N ILE A 193 -8.43 -13.10 0.37
CA ILE A 193 -7.74 -11.90 0.86
C ILE A 193 -7.82 -10.79 -0.18
N LEU A 194 -7.97 -9.56 0.29
CA LEU A 194 -7.87 -8.35 -0.51
C LEU A 194 -6.51 -7.71 -0.27
N ILE A 195 -5.80 -7.45 -1.36
CA ILE A 195 -4.47 -6.85 -1.38
C ILE A 195 -4.60 -5.44 -1.95
N PRO A 196 -4.30 -4.38 -1.17
CA PRO A 196 -4.38 -3.01 -1.64
C PRO A 196 -3.16 -2.64 -2.48
N PHE A 197 -3.40 -1.79 -3.47
CA PHE A 197 -2.38 -1.06 -4.20
C PHE A 197 -2.44 0.38 -3.73
N ILE A 198 -1.43 0.82 -2.99
CA ILE A 198 -1.38 2.14 -2.38
C ILE A 198 -0.69 3.11 -3.33
N GLN A 199 -1.30 4.29 -3.53
CA GLN A 199 -0.70 5.43 -4.22
C GLN A 199 -1.13 6.73 -3.54
N ASN A 200 -0.18 7.62 -3.26
CA ASN A 200 -0.41 8.88 -2.55
C ASN A 200 -1.20 8.66 -1.23
N ASP A 201 -0.72 7.71 -0.43
CA ASP A 201 -1.29 7.33 0.88
C ASP A 201 -2.75 6.84 0.85
N SER A 202 -3.29 6.52 -0.33
CA SER A 202 -4.66 6.02 -0.51
C SER A 202 -4.68 4.74 -1.33
N VAL A 203 -5.74 3.95 -1.18
CA VAL A 203 -5.91 2.76 -2.01
C VAL A 203 -6.33 3.16 -3.42
N ALA A 204 -5.48 2.86 -4.40
CA ALA A 204 -5.74 3.10 -5.82
C ALA A 204 -6.44 1.93 -6.51
N TYR A 205 -6.29 0.72 -5.96
CA TYR A 205 -6.85 -0.50 -6.53
C TYR A 205 -6.90 -1.62 -5.49
N TRP A 206 -7.86 -2.52 -5.63
CA TRP A 206 -7.96 -3.75 -4.86
C TRP A 206 -7.84 -4.97 -5.77
N LEU A 207 -6.99 -5.92 -5.37
CA LEU A 207 -6.91 -7.24 -5.96
C LEU A 207 -7.34 -8.27 -4.93
N MET A 208 -8.31 -9.11 -5.27
CA MET A 208 -8.65 -10.24 -4.40
C MET A 208 -7.93 -11.50 -4.87
N ARG A 209 -7.29 -12.18 -3.94
CA ARG A 209 -6.82 -13.55 -4.10
C ARG A 209 -7.79 -14.48 -3.40
N THR A 210 -8.47 -15.32 -4.16
CA THR A 210 -9.43 -16.30 -3.61
C THR A 210 -8.70 -17.38 -2.82
N TYR A 211 -9.31 -17.87 -1.75
CA TYR A 211 -8.70 -18.97 -0.97
C TYR A 211 -8.61 -20.25 -1.79
N GLN A 212 -9.64 -20.53 -2.61
CA GLN A 212 -9.74 -21.73 -3.42
C GLN A 212 -10.45 -21.49 -4.73
N GLY A 213 -10.22 -22.38 -5.72
CA GLY A 213 -10.92 -22.42 -7.00
C GLY A 213 -10.42 -21.40 -8.03
N GLU A 214 -11.08 -21.41 -9.19
CA GLU A 214 -10.79 -20.49 -10.30
C GLU A 214 -11.93 -19.48 -10.48
N PRO A 215 -11.65 -18.25 -10.90
CA PRO A 215 -10.32 -17.69 -11.08
C PRO A 215 -9.59 -17.45 -9.74
N LYS A 216 -8.26 -17.61 -9.72
CA LYS A 216 -7.42 -17.37 -8.54
C LYS A 216 -7.44 -15.91 -8.10
N TYR A 217 -7.57 -15.00 -9.04
CA TYR A 217 -7.59 -13.55 -8.81
C TYR A 217 -8.88 -12.94 -9.34
N LEU A 218 -9.51 -12.10 -8.51
CA LEU A 218 -10.65 -11.27 -8.88
C LEU A 218 -10.17 -9.81 -8.94
N ASN A 219 -10.51 -9.14 -10.03
CA ASN A 219 -10.06 -7.79 -10.34
C ASN A 219 -11.24 -6.84 -10.39
N LEU A 220 -10.99 -5.56 -10.12
CA LEU A 220 -11.95 -4.49 -10.38
C LEU A 220 -12.16 -4.32 -11.89
N ALA A 221 -13.41 -4.15 -12.33
CA ALA A 221 -13.74 -3.93 -13.73
C ALA A 221 -13.37 -2.51 -14.17
N ASN A 222 -12.87 -2.40 -15.39
CA ASN A 222 -12.60 -1.11 -16.04
C ASN A 222 -11.68 -0.15 -15.23
N GLN A 223 -10.92 -0.68 -14.28
CA GLN A 223 -9.94 0.08 -13.51
C GLN A 223 -8.52 -0.28 -13.95
N GLN A 224 -7.67 0.74 -14.05
CA GLN A 224 -6.26 0.51 -14.33
C GLN A 224 -5.56 0.00 -13.06
N LYS A 225 -4.95 -1.18 -13.14
CA LYS A 225 -4.17 -1.74 -12.04
C LYS A 225 -2.77 -1.13 -12.06
N PRO A 226 -2.33 -0.48 -10.97
CA PRO A 226 -0.96 0.07 -10.87
C PRO A 226 0.07 -1.04 -10.66
N ILE A 227 1.36 -0.66 -10.63
CA ILE A 227 2.41 -1.53 -10.09
C ILE A 227 2.20 -1.61 -8.58
N TRP A 228 2.16 -2.83 -8.06
CA TRP A 228 2.03 -3.02 -6.63
C TRP A 228 3.26 -2.55 -5.88
N ASN A 229 3.04 -1.84 -4.77
CA ASN A 229 4.06 -1.28 -3.88
C ASN A 229 5.02 -0.27 -4.54
N ILE A 230 4.61 0.38 -5.64
CA ILE A 230 5.47 1.30 -6.40
C ILE A 230 6.00 2.46 -5.54
N GLU A 231 5.25 2.93 -4.56
CA GLU A 231 5.66 4.06 -3.73
C GLU A 231 6.81 3.75 -2.78
N SER A 232 7.04 2.47 -2.50
CA SER A 232 8.17 2.07 -1.65
C SER A 232 9.51 2.56 -2.20
N ILE A 233 9.65 2.70 -3.52
CA ILE A 233 10.90 3.17 -4.13
C ILE A 233 11.14 4.67 -3.99
N ASN A 234 10.10 5.47 -3.72
CA ASN A 234 10.22 6.92 -3.57
C ASN A 234 11.14 7.32 -2.40
N ASN A 235 11.28 6.45 -1.41
CA ASN A 235 12.11 6.66 -0.23
C ASN A 235 13.56 6.18 -0.40
N TYR A 236 13.91 5.61 -1.57
CA TYR A 236 15.23 5.04 -1.81
C TYR A 236 16.10 5.95 -2.69
N PRO A 237 17.40 6.09 -2.36
CA PRO A 237 18.32 6.90 -3.15
C PRO A 237 18.49 6.39 -4.59
N TYR A 238 18.97 7.27 -5.45
CA TYR A 238 19.41 6.92 -6.80
C TYR A 238 20.39 5.73 -6.77
N LYS A 239 20.20 4.78 -7.67
CA LYS A 239 20.93 3.50 -7.75
C LYS A 239 20.72 2.53 -6.59
N SER A 240 19.70 2.73 -5.77
CA SER A 240 19.31 1.68 -4.83
C SER A 240 18.85 0.43 -5.55
N GLN A 241 18.99 -0.70 -4.89
CA GLN A 241 18.50 -1.98 -5.38
C GLN A 241 17.01 -2.09 -5.16
N VAL A 242 16.29 -2.56 -6.16
CA VAL A 242 14.85 -2.78 -6.14
C VAL A 242 14.56 -4.15 -6.74
N ALA A 243 13.89 -5.01 -5.99
CA ALA A 243 13.45 -6.29 -6.49
C ALA A 243 12.16 -6.14 -7.29
N ILE A 244 12.10 -6.79 -8.45
CA ILE A 244 10.93 -6.75 -9.33
C ILE A 244 10.44 -8.15 -9.64
N PHE A 245 9.14 -8.38 -9.43
CA PHE A 245 8.47 -9.65 -9.63
C PHE A 245 7.25 -9.47 -10.55
N GLU A 246 6.77 -10.56 -11.08
CA GLU A 246 5.51 -10.58 -11.81
C GLU A 246 4.33 -10.76 -10.86
N ASP A 247 4.44 -11.68 -9.91
CA ASP A 247 3.38 -12.01 -8.94
C ASP A 247 3.58 -11.26 -7.61
N ILE A 248 2.44 -10.89 -7.00
CA ILE A 248 2.44 -10.16 -5.72
C ILE A 248 2.92 -11.05 -4.57
N PHE A 249 2.64 -12.36 -4.61
CA PHE A 249 3.09 -13.26 -3.55
C PHE A 249 4.61 -13.41 -3.53
N ASP A 250 5.29 -13.31 -4.68
CA ASP A 250 6.75 -13.26 -4.72
C ASP A 250 7.29 -11.97 -4.10
N ALA A 251 6.64 -10.84 -4.39
CA ALA A 251 7.03 -9.57 -3.78
C ALA A 251 6.77 -9.56 -2.26
N LEU A 252 5.67 -10.14 -1.79
CA LEU A 252 5.39 -10.33 -0.36
C LEU A 252 6.40 -11.27 0.28
N SER A 253 6.77 -12.37 -0.40
CA SER A 253 7.80 -13.31 0.06
C SER A 253 9.17 -12.65 0.14
N SER A 254 9.48 -11.76 -0.80
CA SER A 254 10.70 -10.95 -0.73
C SER A 254 10.73 -10.06 0.50
N TYR A 255 9.60 -9.48 0.89
CA TYR A 255 9.51 -8.67 2.11
C TYR A 255 9.68 -9.52 3.39
N GLU A 256 9.14 -10.74 3.43
CA GLU A 256 9.38 -11.66 4.56
C GLU A 256 10.86 -12.00 4.71
N LEU A 257 11.54 -12.25 3.61
CA LEU A 257 12.94 -12.68 3.59
C LEU A 257 13.91 -11.50 3.76
N LEU A 258 13.60 -10.36 3.14
CA LEU A 258 14.46 -9.19 3.04
C LEU A 258 13.64 -7.90 3.24
N PRO A 259 13.16 -7.61 4.46
CA PRO A 259 12.21 -6.51 4.71
C PRO A 259 12.75 -5.09 4.41
N ASN A 260 14.06 -4.95 4.24
CA ASN A 260 14.69 -3.68 3.89
C ASN A 260 14.92 -3.52 2.37
N LEU A 261 14.60 -4.53 1.58
CA LEU A 261 14.70 -4.48 0.12
C LEU A 261 13.33 -4.13 -0.45
N PRO A 262 13.17 -2.99 -1.15
CA PRO A 262 11.92 -2.70 -1.81
C PRO A 262 11.63 -3.75 -2.88
N ALA A 263 10.44 -4.35 -2.77
CA ALA A 263 9.96 -5.38 -3.68
C ALA A 263 8.67 -4.92 -4.34
N LEU A 264 8.62 -5.00 -5.66
CA LEU A 264 7.51 -4.54 -6.50
C LEU A 264 6.93 -5.71 -7.29
N ALA A 265 5.63 -5.66 -7.59
CA ALA A 265 5.02 -6.60 -8.52
C ALA A 265 4.34 -5.87 -9.69
N ILE A 266 4.64 -6.32 -10.92
CA ILE A 266 4.05 -5.76 -12.15
C ILE A 266 2.59 -6.19 -12.30
N ALA A 267 2.20 -7.32 -11.70
CA ALA A 267 0.84 -7.84 -11.64
C ALA A 267 0.13 -7.98 -13.00
N GLY A 268 0.90 -8.28 -14.05
CA GLY A 268 0.39 -8.80 -15.33
C GLY A 268 0.04 -7.79 -16.42
N GLU A 269 0.16 -6.46 -16.20
CA GLU A 269 -0.16 -5.47 -17.24
C GLU A 269 0.83 -4.32 -17.29
N GLY A 270 1.13 -3.83 -18.50
CA GLY A 270 1.93 -2.64 -18.70
C GLY A 270 2.67 -2.60 -20.05
N ASP A 271 3.08 -1.41 -20.44
CA ASP A 271 3.97 -1.19 -21.58
C ASP A 271 5.42 -1.37 -21.13
N PRO A 272 6.18 -2.34 -21.70
CA PRO A 272 7.55 -2.62 -21.27
C PRO A 272 8.47 -1.42 -21.30
N GLY A 273 8.31 -0.55 -22.31
CA GLY A 273 9.14 0.64 -22.45
C GLY A 273 8.86 1.70 -21.39
N LYS A 274 7.59 1.86 -21.01
CA LYS A 274 7.19 2.77 -19.92
C LYS A 274 7.68 2.26 -18.57
N LEU A 275 7.53 0.95 -18.33
CA LEU A 275 8.00 0.30 -17.10
C LEU A 275 9.53 0.40 -16.97
N ALA A 276 10.28 0.12 -18.06
CA ALA A 276 11.72 0.27 -18.09
C ALA A 276 12.18 1.70 -17.78
N ASN A 277 11.46 2.72 -18.28
CA ASN A 277 11.76 4.13 -17.95
C ASN A 277 11.52 4.46 -16.47
N LEU A 278 10.48 3.88 -15.86
CA LEU A 278 10.15 4.11 -14.47
C LEU A 278 11.29 3.69 -13.55
N PHE A 279 12.00 2.62 -13.91
CA PHE A 279 13.05 2.04 -13.10
C PHE A 279 14.46 2.48 -13.45
N ILE A 280 14.67 3.37 -14.44
CA ILE A 280 16.00 3.68 -14.98
C ILE A 280 17.00 4.22 -13.95
N ASN A 281 16.50 4.73 -12.85
CA ASN A 281 17.30 5.28 -11.76
C ASN A 281 17.69 4.27 -10.67
N TYR A 282 17.30 3.00 -10.82
CA TYR A 282 17.52 1.93 -9.84
C TYR A 282 18.36 0.81 -10.42
N GLU A 283 18.95 -0.02 -9.57
CA GLU A 283 19.47 -1.32 -9.94
C GLU A 283 18.38 -2.36 -9.75
N LEU A 284 17.94 -3.02 -10.82
CA LEU A 284 16.90 -4.03 -10.72
C LEU A 284 17.48 -5.37 -10.28
N LEU A 285 16.91 -5.90 -9.20
CA LEU A 285 17.13 -7.29 -8.80
C LEU A 285 15.98 -8.12 -9.37
N PHE A 286 16.36 -9.11 -10.14
CA PHE A 286 15.41 -9.96 -10.83
C PHE A 286 15.47 -11.38 -10.31
N GLY A 287 14.34 -11.86 -9.83
CA GLY A 287 14.12 -13.25 -9.48
C GLY A 287 13.34 -13.93 -10.61
N GLN A 288 13.88 -14.99 -11.13
CA GLN A 288 13.27 -15.71 -12.25
C GLN A 288 12.31 -16.78 -11.70
N ALA A 289 11.01 -16.62 -11.96
CA ALA A 289 10.08 -17.74 -11.81
C ALA A 289 10.42 -18.81 -12.87
N ASN A 290 10.45 -20.06 -12.44
CA ASN A 290 10.75 -21.19 -13.34
C ASN A 290 9.55 -21.60 -14.23
N GLU A 291 8.51 -20.75 -14.31
CA GLU A 291 7.35 -20.99 -15.18
C GLU A 291 7.52 -20.30 -16.55
N PRO A 292 7.33 -21.07 -17.67
CA PRO A 292 7.51 -20.53 -19.02
C PRO A 292 6.51 -19.44 -19.43
N GLN A 293 5.37 -19.33 -18.76
CA GLN A 293 4.27 -18.41 -19.11
C GLN A 293 4.28 -17.09 -18.32
N GLY A 294 4.96 -17.03 -17.15
CA GLY A 294 5.00 -15.85 -16.31
C GLY A 294 6.06 -14.81 -16.69
N SER A 295 7.00 -15.17 -17.58
CA SER A 295 8.21 -14.35 -17.82
C SER A 295 8.13 -13.37 -18.99
N GLU A 296 7.06 -13.38 -19.81
CA GLU A 296 7.08 -12.65 -21.10
C GLU A 296 7.08 -11.12 -20.91
N LEU A 297 6.20 -10.58 -20.08
CA LEU A 297 6.16 -9.13 -19.83
C LEU A 297 7.41 -8.67 -19.09
N LEU A 298 7.75 -9.36 -18.01
CA LEU A 298 8.91 -9.00 -17.20
C LEU A 298 10.21 -9.15 -17.99
N GLY A 299 10.34 -10.20 -18.81
CA GLY A 299 11.45 -10.37 -19.75
C GLY A 299 11.58 -9.18 -20.72
N LYS A 300 10.48 -8.74 -21.33
CA LYS A 300 10.45 -7.56 -22.21
C LYS A 300 10.84 -6.27 -21.46
N VAL A 301 10.38 -6.09 -20.22
CA VAL A 301 10.76 -4.93 -19.37
C VAL A 301 12.26 -4.93 -19.12
N LEU A 302 12.83 -6.06 -18.76
CA LEU A 302 14.26 -6.18 -18.50
C LEU A 302 15.11 -5.96 -19.76
N GLU A 303 14.68 -6.44 -20.92
CA GLU A 303 15.35 -6.15 -22.19
C GLU A 303 15.34 -4.64 -22.52
N GLU A 304 14.19 -4.01 -22.43
CA GLU A 304 14.07 -2.57 -22.67
C GLU A 304 14.88 -1.76 -21.65
N PHE A 305 14.92 -2.20 -20.39
CA PHE A 305 15.69 -1.57 -19.33
C PHE A 305 17.21 -1.68 -19.62
N LYS A 306 17.70 -2.85 -20.00
CA LYS A 306 19.12 -3.07 -20.40
C LYS A 306 19.50 -2.26 -21.63
N LYS A 307 18.65 -2.21 -22.67
CA LYS A 307 18.87 -1.37 -23.88
C LYS A 307 19.07 0.11 -23.54
N ARG A 308 18.49 0.58 -22.44
CA ARG A 308 18.60 1.96 -21.94
C ARG A 308 19.76 2.17 -20.97
N GLY A 309 20.61 1.18 -20.78
CA GLY A 309 21.76 1.23 -19.88
C GLY A 309 21.43 0.91 -18.41
N GLY A 310 20.25 0.36 -18.14
CA GLY A 310 19.86 -0.07 -16.80
C GLY A 310 20.64 -1.30 -16.34
N LEU A 311 20.98 -1.35 -15.05
CA LEU A 311 21.71 -2.46 -14.44
C LEU A 311 20.75 -3.48 -13.84
N VAL A 312 20.84 -4.72 -14.32
CA VAL A 312 20.08 -5.87 -13.81
C VAL A 312 21.03 -6.84 -13.12
N LYS A 313 20.69 -7.22 -11.89
CA LYS A 313 21.41 -8.22 -11.08
C LYS A 313 20.48 -9.39 -10.72
N PRO A 314 21.02 -10.57 -10.43
CA PRO A 314 20.20 -11.65 -9.87
C PRO A 314 19.66 -11.27 -8.50
N TYR A 315 18.48 -11.80 -8.17
CA TYR A 315 17.93 -11.68 -6.83
C TYR A 315 18.86 -12.37 -5.81
N PRO A 316 19.09 -11.78 -4.63
CA PRO A 316 20.17 -12.23 -3.74
C PRO A 316 19.94 -13.59 -3.08
N ILE A 317 18.68 -14.05 -3.01
CA ILE A 317 18.34 -15.38 -2.52
C ILE A 317 18.11 -16.29 -3.72
N PRO A 318 18.96 -17.31 -3.91
CA PRO A 318 18.73 -18.28 -4.98
C PRO A 318 17.57 -19.21 -4.59
N TYR A 319 16.58 -19.31 -5.45
CA TYR A 319 15.46 -20.25 -5.31
C TYR A 319 15.34 -21.19 -6.49
N GLU A 320 16.47 -21.47 -7.10
CA GLU A 320 16.60 -22.46 -8.16
C GLU A 320 16.08 -23.84 -7.68
N GLY A 321 15.25 -24.47 -8.50
CA GLY A 321 14.59 -25.72 -8.15
C GLY A 321 13.18 -25.56 -7.53
N TYR A 322 12.76 -24.36 -7.22
CA TYR A 322 11.39 -24.01 -6.85
C TYR A 322 10.70 -23.29 -7.99
N LYS A 323 9.38 -23.38 -8.05
CA LYS A 323 8.57 -22.73 -9.06
C LYS A 323 8.74 -21.20 -9.04
N ASP A 324 8.63 -20.62 -7.84
CA ASP A 324 8.66 -19.19 -7.57
C ASP A 324 9.23 -18.94 -6.16
N LEU A 325 9.41 -17.67 -5.79
CA LEU A 325 9.95 -17.28 -4.49
C LEU A 325 9.00 -17.65 -3.34
N ASN A 326 7.68 -17.62 -3.59
CA ASN A 326 6.72 -18.00 -2.57
C ASN A 326 6.75 -19.51 -2.29
N GLU A 327 6.98 -20.36 -3.29
CA GLU A 327 7.19 -21.79 -3.06
C GLU A 327 8.49 -22.04 -2.29
N TYR A 328 9.57 -21.32 -2.59
CA TYR A 328 10.80 -21.38 -1.82
C TYR A 328 10.57 -21.01 -0.34
N LEU A 329 9.84 -19.92 -0.08
CA LEU A 329 9.51 -19.50 1.28
C LEU A 329 8.73 -20.58 2.05
N THR A 330 7.79 -21.26 1.39
CA THR A 330 6.91 -22.24 2.03
C THR A 330 7.51 -23.62 2.19
N LYS A 331 8.38 -24.04 1.27
CA LYS A 331 8.95 -25.41 1.23
C LYS A 331 10.45 -25.47 1.44
N GLY A 332 11.18 -24.46 0.99
CA GLY A 332 12.64 -24.42 1.02
C GLY A 332 13.23 -24.12 2.39
N LEU A 333 12.46 -23.45 3.26
CA LEU A 333 12.87 -23.10 4.62
C LEU A 333 12.33 -24.08 5.70
N GLN A 334 11.71 -25.17 5.30
CA GLN A 334 11.36 -26.24 6.24
C GLN A 334 12.65 -27.00 6.62
N TRP A 335 13.17 -26.65 7.79
CA TRP A 335 14.27 -27.35 8.47
C TRP A 335 13.75 -28.39 9.44
#